data_9dc3063770983f3a6712c6ed61d4abf3
#
_entry.id   9dc3063770983f3a6712c6ed61d4abf3
#
_cell.length_a   1.000
_cell.length_b   1.000
_cell.length_c   1.000
_cell.angle_alpha   90.00
_cell.angle_beta   90.00
_cell.angle_gamma   90.00
#
_symmetry.space_group_name_H-M   'P 1'
#
loop_
_entity.id
_entity.type
_entity.pdbx_description
1 polymer ?
#
loop_
_entity_poly.entity_id
_entity_poly.type
_entity_poly.pdbx_seq_one_letter_code
_entity_poly.pdbx_strand_id
1 'polypeptide(L)'
;MDIVGHQCPTYTKDRLKTFLDARFSFAETRFARFQAAFCVEVFQPPPDTFYVIIIPIPVYIYFKMFKRFPLFFLCAALFSGCATHPKHTPAAVETAETLGLPASSQPPIAPQWWRALNDAKLDGLIDTALARSPDLAAAQARLRQAQAGADLANAQRGVKIGLGLSGALLHRDGVNEREKPELISDLEKRLLGDHGTNITYESLQLQGQWSPDVFGKYKHQLEAALGQQRAVEYEIAQTRLLLAQGVATYYRQWQLLLETRQRVAQRAQLNREREQVVRELIRAGQLAPSKLYAVQQGNSRFQAALSDLDGNIAQIRHALAALTGQPAQALDNFAPNPATTTPAPPVSQLTADLLGKRPDLAAQREALTARRHLVASAKTEFYPNITIKALAGLSNVEIGNLPHSSSFLAGLLPSVSLPIFTSGTLRANLSRKEAEFDEQAARYNKNVYTALREAADALTQYETAAAAVRDQTEMTALARKNAAAAQSRYRAGLDNKLDWLAAQDETLQNEAQLAQAQAKLFTAWLALNTAFGGGFAADK
;
A
#
# COMPACT_ATOMS: atom_id res chain seq x y z
N MET A 1 8.76 -45.21 5.48
CA MET A 1 7.59 -45.66 6.25
C MET A 1 6.43 -44.79 5.78
N ASP A 2 5.82 -45.38 4.87
CA ASP A 2 4.41 -45.44 4.46
C ASP A 2 3.67 -44.13 4.16
N ILE A 3 3.65 -43.88 2.85
CA ILE A 3 2.77 -42.97 2.15
C ILE A 3 1.45 -43.71 1.91
N VAL A 4 0.34 -43.25 2.47
CA VAL A 4 -1.01 -43.71 2.15
C VAL A 4 -1.61 -42.74 1.13
N GLY A 5 -1.70 -43.23 -0.12
CA GLY A 5 -2.38 -42.53 -1.21
C GLY A 5 -3.92 -42.64 -1.06
N HIS A 6 -4.60 -41.50 -1.17
CA HIS A 6 -6.04 -41.50 -1.41
C HIS A 6 -6.33 -41.35 -2.91
N GLN A 7 -6.89 -42.43 -3.49
CA GLN A 7 -7.40 -42.46 -4.86
C GLN A 7 -8.72 -41.71 -4.95
N CYS A 8 -8.81 -40.83 -5.97
CA CYS A 8 -10.08 -40.27 -6.44
C CYS A 8 -10.93 -41.33 -7.13
N PRO A 9 -12.25 -41.40 -6.91
CA PRO A 9 -13.14 -42.31 -7.64
C PRO A 9 -13.42 -41.76 -9.05
N THR A 10 -13.11 -42.58 -10.05
CA THR A 10 -13.48 -42.43 -11.45
C THR A 10 -15.00 -42.58 -11.62
N TYR A 11 -15.64 -41.52 -12.12
CA TYR A 11 -17.02 -41.56 -12.56
C TYR A 11 -17.12 -42.20 -13.94
N THR A 12 -17.86 -43.29 -14.04
CA THR A 12 -18.16 -43.99 -15.29
C THR A 12 -19.24 -43.26 -16.12
N LYS A 13 -19.06 -43.32 -17.44
CA LYS A 13 -19.77 -42.57 -18.48
C LYS A 13 -21.29 -42.83 -18.58
N ASP A 14 -21.83 -43.80 -17.85
CA ASP A 14 -23.23 -44.25 -18.00
C ASP A 14 -24.27 -43.53 -17.12
N ARG A 15 -23.85 -42.71 -16.16
CA ARG A 15 -24.80 -41.92 -15.35
C ARG A 15 -25.06 -40.50 -15.87
N LEU A 16 -24.29 -40.03 -16.87
CA LEU A 16 -24.52 -38.72 -17.48
C LEU A 16 -25.64 -38.75 -18.53
N LYS A 17 -25.92 -39.89 -19.13
CA LYS A 17 -26.95 -40.02 -20.16
C LYS A 17 -28.37 -39.98 -19.58
N THR A 18 -28.58 -40.51 -18.40
CA THR A 18 -29.91 -40.54 -17.74
C THR A 18 -30.32 -39.20 -17.13
N PHE A 19 -29.39 -38.29 -16.93
CA PHE A 19 -29.69 -36.97 -16.37
C PHE A 19 -29.96 -35.89 -17.45
N LEU A 20 -29.53 -36.12 -18.67
CA LEU A 20 -29.78 -35.23 -19.81
C LEU A 20 -31.13 -35.51 -20.48
N ASP A 21 -31.60 -36.74 -20.51
CA ASP A 21 -32.88 -37.10 -21.16
C ASP A 21 -34.12 -36.65 -20.37
N ALA A 22 -34.01 -36.43 -19.06
CA ALA A 22 -35.15 -36.02 -18.23
C ALA A 22 -35.43 -34.50 -18.24
N ARG A 23 -34.52 -33.65 -18.77
CA ARG A 23 -34.70 -32.19 -18.85
C ARG A 23 -35.07 -31.67 -20.23
N PHE A 24 -34.93 -32.46 -21.27
CA PHE A 24 -35.27 -32.03 -22.62
C PHE A 24 -36.75 -32.25 -23.02
N SER A 25 -37.50 -33.08 -22.29
CA SER A 25 -38.92 -33.35 -22.57
C SER A 25 -39.88 -32.23 -22.13
N PHE A 26 -39.44 -31.22 -21.35
CA PHE A 26 -40.31 -30.12 -20.87
C PHE A 26 -40.16 -28.81 -21.62
N ALA A 27 -39.18 -28.71 -22.53
CA ALA A 27 -38.91 -27.49 -23.31
C ALA A 27 -39.58 -27.50 -24.71
N GLU A 28 -39.88 -28.67 -25.27
CA GLU A 28 -40.43 -28.75 -26.63
C GLU A 28 -41.90 -28.38 -26.75
N THR A 29 -42.70 -28.46 -25.69
CA THR A 29 -44.14 -28.16 -25.74
C THR A 29 -44.48 -26.66 -25.65
N ARG A 30 -43.53 -25.77 -25.37
CA ARG A 30 -43.77 -24.32 -25.41
C ARG A 30 -43.17 -23.62 -26.62
N PHE A 31 -42.24 -24.22 -27.34
CA PHE A 31 -41.62 -23.65 -28.53
C PHE A 31 -42.45 -23.83 -29.81
N ALA A 32 -43.26 -24.87 -29.86
CA ALA A 32 -44.11 -25.17 -31.03
C ALA A 32 -45.32 -24.25 -31.20
N ARG A 33 -45.65 -23.37 -30.23
CA ARG A 33 -46.74 -22.39 -30.33
C ARG A 33 -46.30 -20.98 -30.73
N PHE A 34 -45.04 -20.73 -30.88
CA PHE A 34 -44.50 -19.41 -31.27
C PHE A 34 -44.00 -19.34 -32.73
N GLN A 35 -43.89 -20.49 -33.39
CA GLN A 35 -43.43 -20.55 -34.81
C GLN A 35 -44.55 -20.44 -35.85
N ALA A 36 -45.82 -20.32 -35.46
CA ALA A 36 -46.95 -20.25 -36.41
C ALA A 36 -47.34 -18.83 -36.87
N ALA A 37 -46.57 -17.76 -36.49
CA ALA A 37 -46.96 -16.37 -36.83
C ALA A 37 -45.95 -15.59 -37.67
N PHE A 38 -44.84 -16.17 -38.13
CA PHE A 38 -43.91 -15.50 -39.05
C PHE A 38 -43.41 -16.49 -40.12
N CYS A 39 -44.23 -16.76 -41.12
CA CYS A 39 -43.73 -17.20 -42.42
C CYS A 39 -43.11 -15.99 -43.13
N VAL A 40 -41.81 -15.80 -42.99
CA VAL A 40 -41.00 -15.03 -43.90
C VAL A 40 -40.22 -16.04 -44.72
N GLU A 41 -40.56 -16.15 -46.02
CA GLU A 41 -39.75 -16.87 -46.99
C GLU A 41 -38.34 -16.29 -46.99
N VAL A 42 -37.39 -16.97 -46.38
CA VAL A 42 -35.98 -16.64 -46.51
C VAL A 42 -35.50 -17.29 -47.80
N PHE A 43 -35.40 -16.48 -48.83
CA PHE A 43 -34.66 -16.83 -50.03
C PHE A 43 -33.19 -16.95 -49.64
N GLN A 44 -32.61 -18.11 -49.71
CA GLN A 44 -31.17 -18.32 -49.54
C GLN A 44 -30.46 -17.96 -50.84
N PRO A 45 -29.69 -16.88 -50.89
CA PRO A 45 -28.79 -16.63 -52.02
C PRO A 45 -27.54 -17.53 -51.89
N PRO A 46 -26.87 -17.88 -52.95
CA PRO A 46 -25.63 -18.65 -52.93
C PRO A 46 -24.50 -17.86 -52.31
N PRO A 47 -23.46 -18.50 -51.79
CA PRO A 47 -22.53 -17.98 -50.79
C PRO A 47 -21.48 -17.08 -51.43
N ASP A 48 -21.65 -16.06 -52.11
CA ASP A 48 -20.55 -15.15 -52.54
C ASP A 48 -21.01 -13.79 -53.14
N THR A 49 -22.15 -13.22 -52.70
CA THR A 49 -22.55 -11.90 -53.24
C THR A 49 -23.10 -10.98 -52.14
N PHE A 50 -22.31 -10.00 -51.74
CA PHE A 50 -22.78 -8.87 -50.94
C PHE A 50 -23.35 -7.79 -51.84
N TYR A 51 -24.70 -7.62 -51.87
CA TYR A 51 -25.34 -6.46 -52.48
C TYR A 51 -25.71 -5.46 -51.37
N VAL A 52 -25.10 -4.28 -51.39
CA VAL A 52 -25.61 -3.11 -50.68
C VAL A 52 -26.65 -2.43 -51.56
N ILE A 53 -27.92 -2.72 -51.33
CA ILE A 53 -29.01 -1.98 -51.97
C ILE A 53 -29.30 -0.75 -51.13
N ILE A 54 -28.87 0.44 -51.61
CA ILE A 54 -29.28 1.72 -51.06
C ILE A 54 -30.63 2.06 -51.73
N ILE A 55 -31.74 1.79 -51.01
CA ILE A 55 -33.07 2.24 -51.40
C ILE A 55 -33.29 3.63 -50.77
N PRO A 56 -33.48 4.69 -51.53
CA PRO A 56 -33.92 5.97 -51.01
C PRO A 56 -35.41 5.90 -50.68
N ILE A 57 -35.77 5.61 -49.44
CA ILE A 57 -37.15 5.73 -48.98
C ILE A 57 -37.38 7.19 -48.57
N PRO A 58 -38.35 7.88 -49.16
CA PRO A 58 -38.65 9.26 -48.76
C PRO A 58 -39.22 9.29 -47.35
N VAL A 59 -38.50 9.90 -46.43
CA VAL A 59 -38.77 10.02 -44.99
C VAL A 59 -40.08 10.75 -44.67
N TYR A 60 -40.89 11.14 -45.65
CA TYR A 60 -42.02 12.04 -45.44
C TYR A 60 -43.35 11.38 -45.08
N ILE A 61 -43.50 10.07 -45.16
CA ILE A 61 -44.79 9.39 -44.93
C ILE A 61 -44.92 8.76 -43.54
N TYR A 62 -43.83 8.52 -42.81
CA TYR A 62 -43.88 7.84 -41.51
C TYR A 62 -44.12 8.77 -40.30
N PHE A 63 -44.08 10.09 -40.46
CA PHE A 63 -44.21 11.01 -39.34
C PHE A 63 -45.67 11.26 -38.87
N LYS A 64 -46.70 10.76 -39.57
CA LYS A 64 -48.11 10.99 -39.23
C LYS A 64 -48.77 9.84 -38.45
N MET A 65 -48.16 8.64 -38.40
CA MET A 65 -48.74 7.48 -37.69
C MET A 65 -48.20 7.29 -36.26
N PHE A 66 -47.13 7.98 -35.89
CA PHE A 66 -46.49 7.81 -34.56
C PHE A 66 -47.02 8.75 -33.46
N LYS A 67 -48.08 9.53 -33.75
CA LYS A 67 -48.62 10.52 -32.77
C LYS A 67 -49.47 9.94 -31.63
N ARG A 68 -49.63 8.62 -31.50
CA ARG A 68 -50.47 8.02 -30.45
C ARG A 68 -49.88 6.81 -29.74
N PHE A 69 -48.59 6.49 -29.85
CA PHE A 69 -47.94 5.56 -28.95
C PHE A 69 -47.32 6.35 -27.79
N PRO A 70 -47.71 6.07 -26.57
CA PRO A 70 -47.24 6.88 -25.45
C PRO A 70 -45.75 6.67 -25.24
N LEU A 71 -44.98 7.71 -25.48
CA LEU A 71 -43.56 7.85 -25.05
C LEU A 71 -43.37 7.42 -23.59
N PHE A 72 -44.45 7.42 -22.82
CA PHE A 72 -44.55 6.99 -21.44
C PHE A 72 -44.33 5.47 -21.24
N PHE A 73 -44.72 4.61 -22.19
CA PHE A 73 -44.49 3.17 -22.10
C PHE A 73 -43.04 2.77 -22.41
N LEU A 74 -42.39 3.51 -23.31
CA LEU A 74 -40.97 3.32 -23.60
C LEU A 74 -40.10 3.76 -22.42
N CYS A 75 -40.44 4.87 -21.77
CA CYS A 75 -39.77 5.30 -20.51
C CYS A 75 -40.05 4.35 -19.35
N ALA A 76 -41.28 3.86 -19.19
CA ALA A 76 -41.62 2.92 -18.10
C ALA A 76 -40.93 1.54 -18.28
N ALA A 77 -40.77 1.06 -19.51
CA ALA A 77 -40.02 -0.17 -19.82
C ALA A 77 -38.50 -0.01 -19.56
N LEU A 78 -37.96 1.20 -19.73
CA LEU A 78 -36.56 1.51 -19.42
C LEU A 78 -36.29 1.57 -17.90
N PHE A 79 -37.30 1.86 -17.08
CA PHE A 79 -37.17 1.86 -15.61
C PHE A 79 -37.40 0.51 -14.94
N SER A 80 -38.07 -0.43 -15.58
CA SER A 80 -38.30 -1.78 -15.03
C SER A 80 -37.12 -2.77 -15.23
N GLY A 81 -36.10 -2.37 -15.97
CA GLY A 81 -34.85 -3.11 -16.16
C GLY A 81 -33.84 -2.95 -15.04
N CYS A 82 -34.22 -2.37 -13.88
CA CYS A 82 -33.34 -2.32 -12.69
C CYS A 82 -32.99 -3.75 -12.30
N ALA A 83 -31.81 -4.20 -12.76
CA ALA A 83 -31.23 -5.48 -12.38
C ALA A 83 -31.22 -5.58 -10.86
N THR A 84 -31.95 -6.54 -10.31
CA THR A 84 -31.89 -6.86 -8.88
C THR A 84 -30.47 -7.31 -8.58
N HIS A 85 -29.68 -6.42 -7.97
CA HIS A 85 -28.38 -6.78 -7.45
C HIS A 85 -28.61 -7.74 -6.27
N PRO A 86 -27.86 -8.84 -6.18
CA PRO A 86 -27.83 -9.58 -4.94
C PRO A 86 -27.46 -8.62 -3.82
N LYS A 87 -28.23 -8.63 -2.72
CA LYS A 87 -27.93 -7.77 -1.57
C LYS A 87 -26.61 -8.24 -0.98
N HIS A 88 -25.54 -7.51 -1.25
CA HIS A 88 -24.27 -7.68 -0.56
C HIS A 88 -24.37 -6.98 0.80
N THR A 89 -24.06 -7.71 1.88
CA THR A 89 -23.89 -7.15 3.22
C THR A 89 -22.40 -6.85 3.41
N PRO A 90 -21.99 -5.58 3.43
CA PRO A 90 -20.58 -5.23 3.59
C PRO A 90 -20.02 -5.78 4.90
N ALA A 91 -18.74 -6.15 4.90
CA ALA A 91 -18.04 -6.55 6.11
C ALA A 91 -18.10 -5.43 7.17
N ALA A 92 -18.30 -5.82 8.43
CA ALA A 92 -18.31 -4.88 9.55
C ALA A 92 -16.92 -4.27 9.74
N VAL A 93 -16.89 -2.98 10.07
CA VAL A 93 -15.67 -2.21 10.34
C VAL A 93 -15.63 -1.88 11.82
N GLU A 94 -14.50 -2.23 12.48
CA GLU A 94 -14.31 -1.96 13.89
C GLU A 94 -14.21 -0.45 14.18
N THR A 95 -14.90 -0.02 15.24
CA THR A 95 -14.91 1.35 15.73
C THR A 95 -14.53 1.38 17.21
N ALA A 96 -14.24 2.57 17.74
CA ALA A 96 -13.95 2.70 19.16
C ALA A 96 -15.12 2.22 20.05
N GLU A 97 -16.35 2.38 19.58
CA GLU A 97 -17.58 1.96 20.27
C GLU A 97 -17.70 0.43 20.30
N THR A 98 -17.45 -0.26 19.16
CA THR A 98 -17.49 -1.74 19.09
C THR A 98 -16.43 -2.38 19.96
N LEU A 99 -15.31 -1.68 20.18
CA LEU A 99 -14.17 -2.14 20.98
C LEU A 99 -14.29 -1.76 22.47
N GLY A 100 -15.32 -1.00 22.86
CA GLY A 100 -15.52 -0.58 24.25
C GLY A 100 -14.39 0.30 24.81
N LEU A 101 -13.66 1.03 23.97
CA LEU A 101 -12.54 1.85 24.40
C LEU A 101 -13.04 3.12 25.11
N PRO A 102 -12.46 3.47 26.28
CA PRO A 102 -12.84 4.68 27.00
C PRO A 102 -12.48 5.94 26.22
N ALA A 103 -13.25 7.00 26.40
CA ALA A 103 -12.93 8.32 25.82
C ALA A 103 -11.59 8.82 26.38
N SER A 104 -10.83 9.55 25.54
CA SER A 104 -9.54 10.09 25.95
C SER A 104 -9.71 11.29 26.89
N SER A 105 -8.98 11.25 28.02
CA SER A 105 -8.76 12.42 28.88
C SER A 105 -7.28 12.87 28.86
N GLN A 106 -6.44 12.28 28.00
CA GLN A 106 -5.00 12.48 28.02
C GLN A 106 -4.58 13.57 27.02
N PRO A 107 -3.59 14.39 27.35
CA PRO A 107 -3.05 15.39 26.42
C PRO A 107 -2.49 14.72 25.16
N PRO A 108 -2.56 15.36 24.00
CA PRO A 108 -1.97 14.83 22.78
C PRO A 108 -0.44 14.78 22.90
N ILE A 109 0.16 13.73 22.35
CA ILE A 109 1.62 13.65 22.19
C ILE A 109 2.07 14.77 21.24
N ALA A 110 3.18 15.42 21.53
CA ALA A 110 3.73 16.47 20.65
C ALA A 110 4.24 15.84 19.32
N PRO A 111 4.05 16.49 18.16
CA PRO A 111 4.54 15.97 16.87
C PRO A 111 6.05 15.73 16.82
N GLN A 112 6.81 16.52 17.60
CA GLN A 112 8.25 16.37 17.78
C GLN A 112 8.57 15.82 19.17
N TRP A 113 7.98 14.66 19.50
CA TRP A 113 8.08 14.01 20.82
C TRP A 113 9.52 13.82 21.31
N TRP A 114 10.50 13.68 20.41
CA TRP A 114 11.90 13.48 20.75
C TRP A 114 12.53 14.71 21.42
N ARG A 115 11.99 15.91 21.19
CA ARG A 115 12.49 17.13 21.88
C ARG A 115 12.28 17.09 23.40
N ALA A 116 11.35 16.28 23.89
CA ALA A 116 11.21 16.04 25.33
C ALA A 116 12.45 15.38 25.97
N LEU A 117 13.35 14.81 25.16
CA LEU A 117 14.61 14.24 25.58
C LEU A 117 15.70 15.30 25.86
N ASN A 118 15.50 16.54 25.45
CA ASN A 118 16.42 17.68 25.63
C ASN A 118 17.86 17.36 25.15
N ASP A 119 18.01 16.66 24.03
CA ASP A 119 19.29 16.32 23.41
C ASP A 119 19.41 16.95 22.01
N ALA A 120 20.07 18.11 21.93
CA ALA A 120 20.23 18.86 20.67
C ALA A 120 20.99 18.07 19.59
N LYS A 121 21.86 17.12 19.96
CA LYS A 121 22.58 16.27 18.99
C LYS A 121 21.64 15.23 18.39
N LEU A 122 20.77 14.64 19.19
CA LEU A 122 19.72 13.75 18.73
C LEU A 122 18.73 14.50 17.82
N ASP A 123 18.28 15.69 18.24
CA ASP A 123 17.40 16.54 17.44
C ASP A 123 18.00 16.81 16.05
N GLY A 124 19.28 17.21 15.99
CA GLY A 124 19.97 17.45 14.72
C GLY A 124 20.11 16.21 13.82
N LEU A 125 20.29 15.03 14.40
CA LEU A 125 20.32 13.78 13.65
C LEU A 125 18.94 13.42 13.09
N ILE A 126 17.87 13.57 13.88
CA ILE A 126 16.49 13.31 13.42
C ILE A 126 16.11 14.33 12.34
N ASP A 127 16.41 15.62 12.52
CA ASP A 127 16.12 16.64 11.52
C ASP A 127 16.88 16.36 10.20
N THR A 128 18.13 15.91 10.28
CA THR A 128 18.92 15.48 9.11
C THR A 128 18.31 14.27 8.42
N ALA A 129 17.88 13.27 9.18
CA ALA A 129 17.22 12.09 8.66
C ALA A 129 15.91 12.45 7.94
N LEU A 130 15.07 13.28 8.57
CA LEU A 130 13.81 13.74 7.99
C LEU A 130 14.00 14.58 6.72
N ALA A 131 15.14 15.27 6.58
CA ALA A 131 15.47 16.07 5.40
C ALA A 131 16.09 15.25 4.26
N ARG A 132 16.85 14.20 4.55
CA ARG A 132 17.73 13.52 3.58
C ARG A 132 17.46 12.03 3.38
N SER A 133 16.58 11.40 4.16
CA SER A 133 16.32 9.97 4.04
C SER A 133 15.85 9.58 2.64
N PRO A 134 16.49 8.60 1.99
CA PRO A 134 16.04 8.06 0.73
C PRO A 134 14.66 7.41 0.81
N ASP A 135 14.31 6.78 1.95
CA ASP A 135 13.00 6.16 2.17
C ASP A 135 11.89 7.22 2.17
N LEU A 136 12.14 8.36 2.80
CA LEU A 136 11.19 9.48 2.80
C LEU A 136 11.06 10.11 1.41
N ALA A 137 12.17 10.23 0.68
CA ALA A 137 12.15 10.69 -0.71
C ALA A 137 11.35 9.74 -1.62
N ALA A 138 11.50 8.42 -1.43
CA ALA A 138 10.71 7.42 -2.13
C ALA A 138 9.21 7.52 -1.78
N ALA A 139 8.86 7.71 -0.50
CA ALA A 139 7.48 7.91 -0.06
C ALA A 139 6.86 9.19 -0.67
N GLN A 140 7.61 10.30 -0.74
CA GLN A 140 7.19 11.53 -1.41
C GLN A 140 7.01 11.34 -2.92
N ALA A 141 7.84 10.50 -3.57
CA ALA A 141 7.65 10.16 -4.98
C ALA A 141 6.35 9.36 -5.20
N ARG A 142 6.00 8.44 -4.30
CA ARG A 142 4.71 7.74 -4.30
C ARG A 142 3.53 8.70 -4.15
N LEU A 143 3.67 9.74 -3.32
CA LEU A 143 2.63 10.77 -3.21
C LEU A 143 2.41 11.50 -4.54
N ARG A 144 3.48 11.95 -5.20
CA ARG A 144 3.37 12.57 -6.54
C ARG A 144 2.71 11.61 -7.55
N GLN A 145 3.02 10.31 -7.48
CA GLN A 145 2.37 9.30 -8.31
C GLN A 145 0.87 9.20 -8.01
N ALA A 146 0.47 9.20 -6.74
CA ALA A 146 -0.93 9.15 -6.33
C ALA A 146 -1.68 10.43 -6.74
N GLN A 147 -1.05 11.61 -6.61
CA GLN A 147 -1.58 12.90 -7.10
C GLN A 147 -1.82 12.86 -8.61
N ALA A 148 -0.82 12.42 -9.39
CA ALA A 148 -0.99 12.26 -10.83
C ALA A 148 -2.11 11.25 -11.18
N GLY A 149 -2.30 10.21 -10.35
CA GLY A 149 -3.43 9.28 -10.47
C GLY A 149 -4.79 9.95 -10.25
N ALA A 150 -4.88 10.86 -9.29
CA ALA A 150 -6.09 11.66 -9.05
C ALA A 150 -6.35 12.64 -10.19
N ASP A 151 -5.30 13.29 -10.72
CA ASP A 151 -5.40 14.17 -11.88
C ASP A 151 -5.87 13.42 -13.12
N LEU A 152 -5.37 12.20 -13.37
CA LEU A 152 -5.82 11.32 -14.44
C LEU A 152 -7.30 10.95 -14.29
N ALA A 153 -7.74 10.62 -13.07
CA ALA A 153 -9.15 10.34 -12.80
C ALA A 153 -10.03 11.58 -13.03
N ASN A 154 -9.57 12.75 -12.64
CA ASN A 154 -10.26 14.02 -12.89
C ASN A 154 -10.31 14.35 -14.39
N ALA A 155 -9.23 14.14 -15.13
CA ALA A 155 -9.15 14.39 -16.57
C ALA A 155 -10.15 13.52 -17.37
N GLN A 156 -10.58 12.39 -16.83
CA GLN A 156 -11.61 11.56 -17.46
C GLN A 156 -12.99 12.23 -17.54
N ARG A 157 -13.26 13.22 -16.70
CA ARG A 157 -14.49 14.03 -16.69
C ARG A 157 -14.48 15.15 -17.73
N GLY A 158 -13.29 15.49 -18.23
CA GLY A 158 -13.07 16.57 -19.19
C GLY A 158 -13.36 16.18 -20.63
N VAL A 159 -13.36 17.20 -21.49
CA VAL A 159 -13.41 17.04 -22.95
C VAL A 159 -12.05 16.56 -23.45
N LYS A 160 -12.05 15.53 -24.30
CA LYS A 160 -10.86 15.06 -25.01
C LYS A 160 -10.91 15.52 -26.45
N ILE A 161 -9.86 16.18 -26.92
CA ILE A 161 -9.75 16.66 -28.30
C ILE A 161 -8.48 16.05 -28.89
N GLY A 162 -8.62 15.50 -30.11
CA GLY A 162 -7.51 14.91 -30.86
C GLY A 162 -7.58 15.29 -32.30
N LEU A 163 -6.43 15.49 -32.95
CA LEU A 163 -6.27 15.64 -34.40
C LEU A 163 -5.77 14.31 -34.96
N GLY A 164 -6.50 13.76 -35.89
CA GLY A 164 -6.14 12.52 -36.58
C GLY A 164 -5.87 12.78 -38.05
N LEU A 165 -4.76 12.29 -38.55
CA LEU A 165 -4.47 12.16 -39.98
C LEU A 165 -4.49 10.68 -40.31
N SER A 166 -5.29 10.29 -41.29
CA SER A 166 -5.33 8.91 -41.76
C SER A 166 -5.30 8.86 -43.29
N GLY A 167 -4.60 7.87 -43.81
CA GLY A 167 -4.55 7.56 -45.23
C GLY A 167 -4.67 6.05 -45.43
N ALA A 168 -5.36 5.64 -46.47
CA ALA A 168 -5.43 4.25 -46.90
C ALA A 168 -5.25 4.18 -48.42
N LEU A 169 -4.41 3.24 -48.85
CA LEU A 169 -4.24 2.87 -50.25
C LEU A 169 -4.77 1.44 -50.38
N LEU A 170 -5.87 1.28 -51.08
CA LEU A 170 -6.50 0.01 -51.33
C LEU A 170 -6.37 -0.30 -52.82
N HIS A 171 -5.84 -1.45 -53.15
CA HIS A 171 -5.82 -1.96 -54.50
C HIS A 171 -6.87 -3.06 -54.63
N ARG A 172 -7.81 -2.89 -55.56
CA ARG A 172 -8.80 -3.90 -55.86
C ARG A 172 -8.50 -4.51 -57.22
N ASP A 173 -8.08 -5.78 -57.24
CA ASP A 173 -7.98 -6.55 -58.48
C ASP A 173 -9.38 -6.89 -58.98
N GLY A 174 -9.56 -6.81 -60.30
CA GLY A 174 -10.82 -7.21 -60.96
C GLY A 174 -11.12 -8.71 -60.70
N VAL A 175 -12.29 -8.99 -60.15
CA VAL A 175 -12.78 -10.38 -60.00
C VAL A 175 -13.11 -10.92 -61.38
N ASN A 176 -12.71 -12.19 -61.65
CA ASN A 176 -12.85 -12.92 -62.89
C ASN A 176 -14.14 -12.58 -63.67
N GLU A 177 -13.99 -12.12 -64.92
CA GLU A 177 -15.04 -11.62 -65.81
C GLU A 177 -16.09 -12.66 -66.25
N ARG A 178 -15.98 -13.94 -65.81
CA ARG A 178 -16.81 -15.03 -66.35
C ARG A 178 -18.26 -15.10 -65.87
N GLU A 179 -18.67 -14.33 -64.88
CA GLU A 179 -20.01 -14.43 -64.31
C GLU A 179 -20.78 -13.12 -64.14
N LYS A 180 -20.33 -12.02 -64.73
CA LYS A 180 -21.03 -10.71 -64.63
C LYS A 180 -21.92 -10.44 -65.84
N PRO A 181 -23.14 -9.89 -65.65
CA PRO A 181 -23.93 -9.38 -66.76
C PRO A 181 -23.16 -8.27 -67.50
N GLU A 182 -23.19 -8.30 -68.84
CA GLU A 182 -22.45 -7.40 -69.74
C GLU A 182 -22.64 -5.92 -69.40
N LEU A 183 -23.87 -5.52 -69.04
CA LEU A 183 -24.23 -4.16 -68.62
C LEU A 183 -23.50 -3.68 -67.36
N ILE A 184 -23.24 -4.59 -66.38
CA ILE A 184 -22.55 -4.26 -65.14
C ILE A 184 -21.03 -4.17 -65.39
N SER A 185 -20.51 -5.06 -66.22
CA SER A 185 -19.11 -5.06 -66.64
C SER A 185 -18.74 -3.77 -67.38
N ASP A 186 -19.59 -3.28 -68.31
CA ASP A 186 -19.38 -2.05 -69.05
C ASP A 186 -19.47 -0.78 -68.19
N LEU A 187 -20.40 -0.76 -67.22
CA LEU A 187 -20.53 0.34 -66.28
C LEU A 187 -19.34 0.38 -65.32
N GLU A 188 -18.86 -0.78 -64.86
CA GLU A 188 -17.71 -0.92 -63.98
C GLU A 188 -16.41 -0.50 -64.71
N LYS A 189 -16.20 -0.90 -65.98
CA LYS A 189 -15.08 -0.46 -66.81
C LYS A 189 -15.05 1.04 -67.04
N ARG A 190 -16.22 1.64 -67.23
CA ARG A 190 -16.34 3.11 -67.42
C ARG A 190 -16.08 3.90 -66.17
N LEU A 191 -16.49 3.38 -65.02
CA LEU A 191 -16.36 4.06 -63.72
C LEU A 191 -15.02 3.79 -63.04
N LEU A 192 -14.47 2.58 -63.15
CA LEU A 192 -13.34 2.12 -62.35
C LEU A 192 -12.06 1.80 -63.17
N GLY A 193 -12.16 1.75 -64.52
CA GLY A 193 -11.03 1.39 -65.40
C GLY A 193 -10.87 -0.12 -65.63
N ASP A 194 -10.05 -0.49 -66.66
CA ASP A 194 -9.96 -1.86 -67.20
C ASP A 194 -8.97 -2.77 -66.41
N HIS A 195 -8.15 -2.21 -65.54
CA HIS A 195 -7.15 -2.93 -64.75
C HIS A 195 -7.15 -2.41 -63.34
N GLY A 196 -7.47 -3.25 -62.38
CA GLY A 196 -7.42 -3.01 -60.94
C GLY A 196 -7.65 -1.55 -60.49
N THR A 197 -8.52 -1.31 -59.54
CA THR A 197 -8.86 0.06 -59.11
C THR A 197 -8.07 0.40 -57.86
N ASN A 198 -7.28 1.44 -57.90
CA ASN A 198 -6.68 2.04 -56.73
C ASN A 198 -7.69 2.97 -56.06
N ILE A 199 -7.91 2.79 -54.78
CA ILE A 199 -8.71 3.67 -53.92
C ILE A 199 -7.75 4.33 -52.97
N THR A 200 -7.61 5.63 -53.10
CA THR A 200 -6.84 6.45 -52.14
C THR A 200 -7.83 7.18 -51.24
N TYR A 201 -7.65 7.00 -49.93
CA TYR A 201 -8.42 7.73 -48.94
C TYR A 201 -7.45 8.51 -48.07
N GLU A 202 -7.69 9.79 -47.94
CA GLU A 202 -6.95 10.67 -47.03
C GLU A 202 -7.94 11.45 -46.18
N SER A 203 -7.67 11.57 -44.89
CA SER A 203 -8.50 12.41 -44.03
C SER A 203 -7.71 13.11 -42.97
N LEU A 204 -8.05 14.36 -42.74
CA LEU A 204 -7.60 15.17 -41.61
C LEU A 204 -8.83 15.51 -40.77
N GLN A 205 -8.90 14.98 -39.54
CA GLN A 205 -10.08 15.11 -38.69
C GLN A 205 -9.72 15.59 -37.30
N LEU A 206 -10.39 16.65 -36.85
CA LEU A 206 -10.45 17.05 -35.45
C LEU A 206 -11.58 16.27 -34.77
N GLN A 207 -11.29 15.53 -33.71
CA GLN A 207 -12.26 14.73 -32.98
C GLN A 207 -12.33 15.20 -31.54
N GLY A 208 -13.54 15.46 -31.06
CA GLY A 208 -13.82 15.74 -29.66
C GLY A 208 -14.67 14.63 -29.04
N GLN A 209 -14.43 14.29 -27.82
CA GLN A 209 -15.26 13.36 -27.06
C GLN A 209 -15.43 13.86 -25.62
N TRP A 210 -16.66 13.82 -25.15
CA TRP A 210 -17.01 14.12 -23.77
C TRP A 210 -18.13 13.20 -23.30
N SER A 211 -17.99 12.72 -22.04
CA SER A 211 -19.02 11.90 -21.39
C SER A 211 -19.48 12.62 -20.12
N PRO A 212 -20.65 13.28 -20.15
CA PRO A 212 -21.23 13.88 -18.96
C PRO A 212 -21.48 12.81 -17.89
N ASP A 213 -21.00 13.08 -16.66
CA ASP A 213 -21.04 12.12 -15.55
C ASP A 213 -22.37 12.17 -14.80
N VAL A 214 -23.47 11.88 -15.50
CA VAL A 214 -24.84 12.00 -14.97
C VAL A 214 -25.09 11.07 -13.78
N PHE A 215 -24.52 9.88 -13.83
CA PHE A 215 -24.70 8.86 -12.78
C PHE A 215 -23.53 8.75 -11.80
N GLY A 216 -22.51 9.60 -11.93
CA GLY A 216 -21.43 9.72 -10.96
C GLY A 216 -20.33 8.67 -11.10
N LYS A 217 -20.20 7.98 -12.25
CA LYS A 217 -19.15 6.98 -12.47
C LYS A 217 -17.75 7.58 -12.29
N TYR A 218 -17.46 8.65 -13.01
CA TYR A 218 -16.16 9.32 -12.97
C TYR A 218 -15.95 10.10 -11.67
N LYS A 219 -17.02 10.63 -11.07
CA LYS A 219 -16.98 11.22 -9.72
C LYS A 219 -16.49 10.22 -8.71
N HIS A 220 -17.05 9.02 -8.67
CA HIS A 220 -16.63 7.99 -7.73
C HIS A 220 -15.21 7.47 -8.01
N GLN A 221 -14.78 7.42 -9.27
CA GLN A 221 -13.39 7.10 -9.61
C GLN A 221 -12.41 8.16 -9.10
N LEU A 222 -12.76 9.44 -9.23
CA LEU A 222 -11.97 10.55 -8.68
C LEU A 222 -11.89 10.48 -7.15
N GLU A 223 -13.04 10.28 -6.47
CA GLU A 223 -13.07 10.16 -5.00
C GLU A 223 -12.24 8.97 -4.51
N ALA A 224 -12.25 7.85 -5.26
CA ALA A 224 -11.39 6.72 -4.95
C ALA A 224 -9.88 7.07 -5.10
N ALA A 225 -9.51 7.80 -6.15
CA ALA A 225 -8.13 8.23 -6.38
C ALA A 225 -7.68 9.25 -5.33
N LEU A 226 -8.53 10.19 -4.93
CA LEU A 226 -8.27 11.14 -3.84
C LEU A 226 -8.14 10.42 -2.48
N GLY A 227 -8.97 9.42 -2.20
CA GLY A 227 -8.82 8.58 -1.02
C GLY A 227 -7.49 7.83 -1.00
N GLN A 228 -7.05 7.29 -2.14
CA GLN A 228 -5.75 6.66 -2.27
C GLN A 228 -4.59 7.66 -2.08
N GLN A 229 -4.71 8.88 -2.59
CA GLN A 229 -3.73 9.95 -2.35
C GLN A 229 -3.61 10.25 -0.86
N ARG A 230 -4.73 10.47 -0.14
CA ARG A 230 -4.72 10.71 1.32
C ARG A 230 -4.12 9.53 2.10
N ALA A 231 -4.40 8.29 1.68
CA ALA A 231 -3.76 7.13 2.29
C ALA A 231 -2.23 7.20 2.21
N VAL A 232 -1.68 7.57 1.05
CA VAL A 232 -0.23 7.75 0.86
C VAL A 232 0.32 8.92 1.69
N GLU A 233 -0.43 10.01 1.85
CA GLU A 233 -0.04 11.13 2.74
C GLU A 233 0.13 10.65 4.20
N TYR A 234 -0.78 9.81 4.69
CA TYR A 234 -0.67 9.23 6.03
C TYR A 234 0.45 8.17 6.13
N GLU A 235 0.73 7.42 5.05
CA GLU A 235 1.90 6.53 4.99
C GLU A 235 3.23 7.31 5.10
N ILE A 236 3.30 8.52 4.56
CA ILE A 236 4.46 9.41 4.75
C ILE A 236 4.58 9.81 6.23
N ALA A 237 3.48 10.16 6.89
CA ALA A 237 3.49 10.47 8.32
C ALA A 237 3.99 9.27 9.16
N GLN A 238 3.56 8.06 8.82
CA GLN A 238 4.05 6.83 9.44
C GLN A 238 5.55 6.62 9.18
N THR A 239 6.01 6.83 7.96
CA THR A 239 7.44 6.72 7.60
C THR A 239 8.29 7.71 8.40
N ARG A 240 7.83 8.95 8.56
CA ARG A 240 8.50 9.98 9.39
C ARG A 240 8.61 9.56 10.85
N LEU A 241 7.51 9.03 11.41
CA LEU A 241 7.46 8.56 12.78
C LEU A 241 8.45 7.41 13.02
N LEU A 242 8.44 6.40 12.16
CA LEU A 242 9.34 5.24 12.26
C LEU A 242 10.80 5.62 12.03
N LEU A 243 11.07 6.56 11.13
CA LEU A 243 12.43 7.07 10.90
C LEU A 243 12.98 7.79 12.14
N ALA A 244 12.19 8.68 12.74
CA ALA A 244 12.58 9.38 13.97
C ALA A 244 12.81 8.38 15.13
N GLN A 245 11.93 7.38 15.29
CA GLN A 245 12.10 6.30 16.26
C GLN A 245 13.38 5.49 16.01
N GLY A 246 13.64 5.13 14.75
CA GLY A 246 14.84 4.38 14.36
C GLY A 246 16.14 5.12 14.71
N VAL A 247 16.20 6.42 14.36
CA VAL A 247 17.35 7.28 14.71
C VAL A 247 17.54 7.35 16.23
N ALA A 248 16.46 7.60 16.99
CA ALA A 248 16.53 7.69 18.46
C ALA A 248 16.96 6.34 19.09
N THR A 249 16.49 5.21 18.55
CA THR A 249 16.87 3.87 19.01
C THR A 249 18.38 3.62 18.80
N TYR A 250 18.90 3.85 17.60
CA TYR A 250 20.32 3.66 17.32
C TYR A 250 21.21 4.65 18.10
N TYR A 251 20.74 5.89 18.27
CA TYR A 251 21.45 6.88 19.08
C TYR A 251 21.58 6.45 20.53
N ARG A 252 20.51 5.96 21.14
CA ARG A 252 20.53 5.43 22.52
C ARG A 252 21.39 4.16 22.65
N GLN A 253 21.34 3.29 21.64
CA GLN A 253 22.21 2.12 21.61
C GLN A 253 23.69 2.51 21.52
N TRP A 254 24.02 3.55 20.75
CA TRP A 254 25.38 4.09 20.71
C TRP A 254 25.84 4.62 22.08
N GLN A 255 25.00 5.40 22.75
CA GLN A 255 25.29 5.86 24.12
C GLN A 255 25.55 4.67 25.06
N LEU A 256 24.70 3.65 25.03
CA LEU A 256 24.86 2.44 25.84
C LEU A 256 26.16 1.70 25.55
N LEU A 257 26.56 1.58 24.27
CA LEU A 257 27.83 0.94 23.90
C LEU A 257 29.04 1.73 24.43
N LEU A 258 29.00 3.05 24.38
CA LEU A 258 30.05 3.89 24.96
C LEU A 258 30.13 3.76 26.49
N GLU A 259 28.99 3.80 27.15
CA GLU A 259 28.92 3.58 28.61
C GLU A 259 29.46 2.18 28.99
N THR A 260 29.05 1.15 28.26
CA THR A 260 29.52 -0.23 28.49
C THR A 260 31.02 -0.36 28.23
N ARG A 261 31.52 0.24 27.15
CA ARG A 261 32.95 0.28 26.84
C ARG A 261 33.77 0.91 27.98
N GLN A 262 33.27 2.04 28.51
CA GLN A 262 33.92 2.70 29.65
C GLN A 262 33.96 1.80 30.88
N ARG A 263 32.87 1.13 31.22
CA ARG A 263 32.84 0.19 32.40
C ARG A 263 33.73 -1.02 32.16
N VAL A 264 33.75 -1.60 30.95
CA VAL A 264 34.67 -2.70 30.60
C VAL A 264 36.13 -2.27 30.71
N ALA A 265 36.48 -1.07 30.26
CA ALA A 265 37.83 -0.53 30.41
C ALA A 265 38.24 -0.34 31.87
N GLN A 266 37.33 0.16 32.73
CA GLN A 266 37.56 0.27 34.17
C GLN A 266 37.75 -1.11 34.82
N ARG A 267 36.95 -2.10 34.48
CA ARG A 267 37.08 -3.48 34.95
C ARG A 267 38.40 -4.12 34.49
N ALA A 268 38.81 -3.86 33.25
CA ALA A 268 40.12 -4.30 32.76
C ALA A 268 41.27 -3.70 33.57
N GLN A 269 41.15 -2.45 34.00
CA GLN A 269 42.16 -1.83 34.86
C GLN A 269 42.17 -2.48 36.27
N LEU A 270 41.01 -2.69 36.88
CA LEU A 270 40.91 -3.41 38.15
C LEU A 270 41.53 -4.81 38.08
N ASN A 271 41.32 -5.53 36.97
CA ASN A 271 41.89 -6.85 36.77
C ASN A 271 43.44 -6.82 36.62
N ARG A 272 44.01 -5.78 36.00
CA ARG A 272 45.46 -5.55 36.00
C ARG A 272 46.02 -5.27 37.38
N GLU A 273 45.33 -4.47 38.20
CA GLU A 273 45.67 -4.26 39.60
C GLU A 273 45.60 -5.56 40.41
N ARG A 274 44.55 -6.36 40.16
CA ARG A 274 44.40 -7.71 40.76
C ARG A 274 45.55 -8.62 40.38
N GLU A 275 46.04 -8.57 39.13
CA GLU A 275 47.19 -9.35 38.69
C GLU A 275 48.46 -8.97 39.46
N GLN A 276 48.69 -7.69 39.68
CA GLN A 276 49.85 -7.22 40.48
C GLN A 276 49.80 -7.79 41.92
N VAL A 277 48.66 -7.67 42.58
CA VAL A 277 48.47 -8.22 43.96
C VAL A 277 48.66 -9.74 43.96
N VAL A 278 48.10 -10.47 43.01
CA VAL A 278 48.26 -11.92 42.92
C VAL A 278 49.72 -12.31 42.69
N ARG A 279 50.49 -11.58 41.88
CA ARG A 279 51.93 -11.81 41.72
C ARG A 279 52.70 -11.60 43.00
N GLU A 280 52.39 -10.56 43.78
CA GLU A 280 53.00 -10.29 45.07
C GLU A 280 52.71 -11.42 46.08
N LEU A 281 51.45 -11.88 46.18
CA LEU A 281 51.05 -12.96 47.07
C LEU A 281 51.67 -14.31 46.67
N ILE A 282 51.89 -14.58 45.40
CA ILE A 282 52.61 -15.76 44.92
C ILE A 282 54.09 -15.67 45.31
N ARG A 283 54.72 -14.49 45.14
CA ARG A 283 56.12 -14.30 45.57
C ARG A 283 56.29 -14.48 47.09
N ALA A 284 55.28 -14.09 47.87
CA ALA A 284 55.23 -14.28 49.29
C ALA A 284 54.85 -15.72 49.73
N GLY A 285 54.61 -16.64 48.78
CA GLY A 285 54.20 -18.01 49.04
C GLY A 285 52.77 -18.19 49.54
N GLN A 286 51.95 -17.14 49.45
CA GLN A 286 50.59 -17.12 50.01
C GLN A 286 49.53 -17.61 49.00
N LEU A 287 49.86 -17.66 47.68
CA LEU A 287 48.99 -18.15 46.65
C LEU A 287 49.69 -19.12 45.69
N ALA A 288 48.94 -20.09 45.16
CA ALA A 288 49.45 -21.01 44.15
C ALA A 288 49.66 -20.29 42.81
N PRO A 289 50.72 -20.59 42.04
CA PRO A 289 51.01 -19.98 40.72
C PRO A 289 49.85 -20.08 39.72
N SER A 290 49.01 -21.12 39.80
CA SER A 290 47.84 -21.33 38.95
C SER A 290 46.80 -20.20 39.03
N LYS A 291 46.74 -19.48 40.16
CA LYS A 291 45.85 -18.32 40.32
C LYS A 291 46.18 -17.16 39.36
N LEU A 292 47.44 -17.02 38.97
CA LEU A 292 47.90 -16.02 38.02
C LEU A 292 47.28 -16.25 36.61
N TYR A 293 47.20 -17.51 36.16
CA TYR A 293 46.65 -17.84 34.88
C TYR A 293 45.18 -17.43 34.74
N ALA A 294 44.39 -17.61 35.79
CA ALA A 294 42.98 -17.20 35.81
C ALA A 294 42.82 -15.67 35.62
N VAL A 295 43.68 -14.86 36.25
CA VAL A 295 43.65 -13.39 36.14
C VAL A 295 44.15 -12.94 34.77
N GLN A 296 45.20 -13.58 34.23
CA GLN A 296 45.68 -13.29 32.86
C GLN A 296 44.66 -13.64 31.80
N GLN A 297 43.93 -14.76 31.95
CA GLN A 297 42.80 -15.09 31.07
C GLN A 297 41.71 -14.00 31.12
N GLY A 298 41.46 -13.41 32.31
CA GLY A 298 40.57 -12.26 32.48
C GLY A 298 41.02 -11.05 31.65
N ASN A 299 42.32 -10.72 31.67
CA ASN A 299 42.85 -9.62 30.84
C ASN A 299 42.58 -9.82 29.35
N SER A 300 42.81 -11.05 28.84
CA SER A 300 42.55 -11.36 27.41
C SER A 300 41.06 -11.24 27.07
N ARG A 301 40.18 -11.69 27.99
CA ARG A 301 38.71 -11.54 27.82
C ARG A 301 38.28 -10.07 27.76
N PHE A 302 38.81 -9.21 28.62
CA PHE A 302 38.51 -7.78 28.60
C PHE A 302 39.02 -7.12 27.33
N GLN A 303 40.21 -7.50 26.83
CA GLN A 303 40.75 -6.97 25.58
C GLN A 303 39.86 -7.37 24.38
N ALA A 304 39.44 -8.63 24.30
CA ALA A 304 38.50 -9.09 23.30
C ALA A 304 37.17 -8.33 23.35
N ALA A 305 36.59 -8.18 24.56
CA ALA A 305 35.34 -7.44 24.75
C ALA A 305 35.44 -5.96 24.34
N LEU A 306 36.57 -5.29 24.59
CA LEU A 306 36.80 -3.92 24.14
C LEU A 306 36.87 -3.84 22.60
N SER A 307 37.56 -4.77 21.94
CA SER A 307 37.60 -4.83 20.47
C SER A 307 36.22 -5.07 19.86
N ASP A 308 35.42 -5.96 20.42
CA ASP A 308 34.04 -6.23 19.98
C ASP A 308 33.14 -4.99 20.16
N LEU A 309 33.27 -4.26 21.28
CA LEU A 309 32.53 -3.03 21.52
C LEU A 309 32.93 -1.92 20.54
N ASP A 310 34.20 -1.79 20.21
CA ASP A 310 34.67 -0.83 19.21
C ASP A 310 34.10 -1.16 17.81
N GLY A 311 34.05 -2.43 17.44
CA GLY A 311 33.41 -2.90 16.23
C GLY A 311 31.89 -2.59 16.21
N ASN A 312 31.20 -2.87 17.30
CA ASN A 312 29.76 -2.60 17.41
C ASN A 312 29.45 -1.08 17.37
N ILE A 313 30.28 -0.24 17.98
CA ILE A 313 30.17 1.22 17.90
C ILE A 313 30.31 1.69 16.45
N ALA A 314 31.28 1.16 15.71
CA ALA A 314 31.45 1.50 14.29
C ALA A 314 30.21 1.09 13.47
N GLN A 315 29.67 -0.10 13.69
CA GLN A 315 28.45 -0.57 13.00
C GLN A 315 27.23 0.33 13.28
N ILE A 316 27.03 0.75 14.53
CA ILE A 316 25.95 1.69 14.88
C ILE A 316 26.12 3.04 14.18
N ARG A 317 27.34 3.58 14.10
CA ARG A 317 27.62 4.81 13.36
C ARG A 317 27.27 4.67 11.88
N HIS A 318 27.65 3.54 11.26
CA HIS A 318 27.30 3.28 9.86
C HIS A 318 25.79 3.16 9.66
N ALA A 319 25.07 2.51 10.57
CA ALA A 319 23.61 2.41 10.52
C ALA A 319 22.92 3.78 10.65
N LEU A 320 23.39 4.63 11.58
CA LEU A 320 22.89 6.00 11.73
C LEU A 320 23.20 6.87 10.50
N ALA A 321 24.41 6.76 9.93
CA ALA A 321 24.78 7.46 8.71
C ALA A 321 23.83 7.06 7.55
N ALA A 322 23.54 5.77 7.40
CA ALA A 322 22.59 5.30 6.39
C ALA A 322 21.17 5.85 6.60
N LEU A 323 20.65 5.82 7.84
CA LEU A 323 19.32 6.39 8.16
C LEU A 323 19.23 7.89 7.91
N THR A 324 20.35 8.60 8.11
CA THR A 324 20.43 10.06 7.86
C THR A 324 20.79 10.40 6.41
N GLY A 325 20.86 9.40 5.52
CA GLY A 325 21.20 9.60 4.10
C GLY A 325 22.61 10.15 3.89
N GLN A 326 23.56 9.73 4.71
CA GLN A 326 24.95 10.20 4.70
C GLN A 326 25.94 9.04 4.40
N PRO A 327 27.15 9.33 3.91
CA PRO A 327 28.21 8.34 3.78
C PRO A 327 28.57 7.69 5.12
N ALA A 328 29.04 6.46 5.13
CA ALA A 328 29.32 5.67 6.34
C ALA A 328 30.26 6.39 7.32
N GLN A 329 31.21 7.19 6.81
CA GLN A 329 32.22 7.91 7.60
C GLN A 329 31.70 9.25 8.17
N ALA A 330 30.49 9.68 7.83
CA ALA A 330 29.97 11.01 8.20
C ALA A 330 29.91 11.24 9.73
N LEU A 331 29.78 10.17 10.51
CA LEU A 331 29.67 10.24 11.95
C LEU A 331 30.96 9.83 12.69
N ASP A 332 32.11 9.72 12.01
CA ASP A 332 33.37 9.31 12.65
C ASP A 332 33.85 10.29 13.73
N ASN A 333 33.66 11.57 13.48
CA ASN A 333 33.99 12.64 14.44
C ASN A 333 32.81 13.09 15.31
N PHE A 334 31.66 12.43 15.19
CA PHE A 334 30.50 12.73 16.01
C PHE A 334 30.57 11.99 17.34
N ALA A 335 30.34 12.69 18.44
CA ALA A 335 30.22 12.09 19.77
C ALA A 335 28.81 12.38 20.30
N PRO A 336 28.01 11.35 20.65
CA PRO A 336 26.71 11.58 21.27
C PRO A 336 26.87 12.22 22.66
N ASN A 337 25.83 12.91 23.10
CA ASN A 337 25.80 13.39 24.47
C ASN A 337 25.69 12.17 25.45
N PRO A 338 26.07 12.33 26.73
CA PRO A 338 25.75 11.34 27.75
C PRO A 338 24.23 11.06 27.78
N ALA A 339 23.86 9.84 28.14
CA ALA A 339 22.45 9.48 28.22
C ALA A 339 21.70 10.36 29.23
N THR A 340 20.58 10.90 28.81
CA THR A 340 19.66 11.67 29.63
C THR A 340 18.62 10.76 30.29
N THR A 341 17.97 11.27 31.34
CA THR A 341 16.87 10.56 31.99
C THR A 341 15.68 10.42 31.04
N THR A 342 15.13 9.22 30.95
CA THR A 342 13.91 8.98 30.16
C THR A 342 12.74 9.77 30.76
N PRO A 343 11.99 10.56 29.96
CA PRO A 343 10.82 11.29 30.46
C PRO A 343 9.72 10.35 30.99
N ALA A 344 8.76 10.94 31.71
CA ALA A 344 7.54 10.24 32.12
C ALA A 344 6.77 9.73 30.87
N PRO A 345 5.98 8.65 31.02
CA PRO A 345 5.22 8.11 29.91
C PRO A 345 4.19 9.14 29.43
N PRO A 346 4.06 9.36 28.12
CA PRO A 346 3.11 10.34 27.58
C PRO A 346 1.67 9.87 27.75
N VAL A 347 1.45 8.58 27.92
CA VAL A 347 0.14 7.92 28.01
C VAL A 347 0.20 6.84 29.08
N SER A 348 -0.87 6.70 29.86
CA SER A 348 -0.96 5.73 30.95
C SER A 348 -2.03 4.65 30.77
N GLN A 349 -2.88 4.75 29.74
CA GLN A 349 -3.95 3.79 29.47
C GLN A 349 -4.38 3.80 28.00
N LEU A 350 -5.00 2.71 27.55
CA LEU A 350 -5.60 2.61 26.21
C LEU A 350 -6.88 3.45 26.15
N THR A 351 -6.99 4.28 25.11
CA THR A 351 -8.16 5.17 24.88
C THR A 351 -8.65 5.09 23.45
N ALA A 352 -9.89 5.51 23.21
CA ALA A 352 -10.54 5.55 21.90
C ALA A 352 -9.74 6.38 20.86
N ASP A 353 -9.02 7.39 21.31
CA ASP A 353 -8.20 8.25 20.46
C ASP A 353 -7.09 7.51 19.68
N LEU A 354 -6.67 6.34 20.18
CA LEU A 354 -5.67 5.51 19.52
C LEU A 354 -6.00 5.27 18.04
N LEU A 355 -7.29 5.01 17.74
CA LEU A 355 -7.75 4.75 16.38
C LEU A 355 -7.67 5.97 15.46
N GLY A 356 -7.71 7.17 16.02
CA GLY A 356 -7.62 8.43 15.28
C GLY A 356 -6.22 9.05 15.21
N LYS A 357 -5.35 8.67 16.14
CA LYS A 357 -4.01 9.27 16.31
C LYS A 357 -2.88 8.46 15.64
N ARG A 358 -3.18 7.29 15.07
CA ARG A 358 -2.19 6.47 14.36
C ARG A 358 -2.25 6.72 12.85
N PRO A 359 -1.15 7.13 12.22
CA PRO A 359 -1.14 7.42 10.79
C PRO A 359 -1.35 6.16 9.93
N ASP A 360 -0.90 4.98 10.37
CA ASP A 360 -1.12 3.71 9.69
C ASP A 360 -2.61 3.32 9.64
N LEU A 361 -3.36 3.52 10.73
CA LEU A 361 -4.80 3.29 10.76
C LEU A 361 -5.57 4.33 9.93
N ALA A 362 -5.13 5.59 9.95
CA ALA A 362 -5.68 6.65 9.11
C ALA A 362 -5.51 6.32 7.62
N ALA A 363 -4.33 5.87 7.20
CA ALA A 363 -4.06 5.42 5.84
C ALA A 363 -4.99 4.27 5.41
N GLN A 364 -5.17 3.26 6.27
CA GLN A 364 -6.04 2.13 5.99
C GLN A 364 -7.52 2.53 5.88
N ARG A 365 -7.97 3.51 6.68
CA ARG A 365 -9.33 4.05 6.62
C ARG A 365 -9.59 4.79 5.31
N GLU A 366 -8.62 5.58 4.84
CA GLU A 366 -8.74 6.24 3.53
C GLU A 366 -8.72 5.22 2.38
N ALA A 367 -7.87 4.20 2.46
CA ALA A 367 -7.87 3.11 1.50
C ALA A 367 -9.22 2.36 1.47
N LEU A 368 -9.85 2.14 2.62
CA LEU A 368 -11.19 1.54 2.70
C LEU A 368 -12.25 2.45 2.05
N THR A 369 -12.17 3.76 2.32
CA THR A 369 -13.04 4.77 1.69
C THR A 369 -12.88 4.77 0.16
N ALA A 370 -11.65 4.67 -0.34
CA ALA A 370 -11.37 4.54 -1.76
C ALA A 370 -12.03 3.29 -2.36
N ARG A 371 -11.94 2.12 -1.70
CA ARG A 371 -12.62 0.89 -2.15
C ARG A 371 -14.14 1.04 -2.18
N ARG A 372 -14.73 1.71 -1.18
CA ARG A 372 -16.16 2.02 -1.15
C ARG A 372 -16.60 2.83 -2.38
N HIS A 373 -15.82 3.82 -2.79
CA HIS A 373 -16.07 4.59 -4.00
C HIS A 373 -15.93 3.75 -5.28
N LEU A 374 -14.99 2.80 -5.34
CA LEU A 374 -14.88 1.88 -6.48
C LEU A 374 -16.10 0.95 -6.60
N VAL A 375 -16.66 0.48 -5.49
CA VAL A 375 -17.94 -0.25 -5.48
C VAL A 375 -19.07 0.64 -6.02
N ALA A 376 -19.15 1.89 -5.57
CA ALA A 376 -20.14 2.85 -6.05
C ALA A 376 -19.98 3.11 -7.55
N SER A 377 -18.74 3.26 -8.05
CA SER A 377 -18.47 3.39 -9.49
C SER A 377 -18.94 2.15 -10.29
N ALA A 378 -18.66 0.93 -9.79
CA ALA A 378 -19.09 -0.30 -10.45
C ALA A 378 -20.63 -0.42 -10.49
N LYS A 379 -21.34 0.06 -9.48
CA LYS A 379 -22.82 0.14 -9.49
C LYS A 379 -23.34 1.07 -10.58
N THR A 380 -22.62 2.13 -10.90
CA THR A 380 -23.03 3.06 -11.97
C THR A 380 -22.89 2.47 -13.36
N GLU A 381 -22.13 1.39 -13.55
CA GLU A 381 -21.99 0.72 -14.85
C GLU A 381 -23.27 0.03 -15.35
N PHE A 382 -24.27 -0.16 -14.47
CA PHE A 382 -25.58 -0.68 -14.83
C PHE A 382 -26.53 0.40 -15.38
N TYR A 383 -26.17 1.68 -15.27
CA TYR A 383 -26.97 2.80 -15.77
C TYR A 383 -26.55 3.19 -17.20
N PRO A 384 -27.41 3.94 -17.93
CA PRO A 384 -27.07 4.41 -19.25
C PRO A 384 -25.80 5.27 -19.26
N ASN A 385 -24.91 5.03 -20.22
CA ASN A 385 -23.75 5.88 -20.46
C ASN A 385 -24.04 6.85 -21.59
N ILE A 386 -23.85 8.15 -21.36
CA ILE A 386 -24.05 9.22 -22.33
C ILE A 386 -22.67 9.67 -22.83
N THR A 387 -22.51 9.71 -24.15
CA THR A 387 -21.27 10.19 -24.76
C THR A 387 -21.63 11.17 -25.88
N ILE A 388 -20.97 12.30 -25.94
CA ILE A 388 -21.08 13.30 -27.00
C ILE A 388 -19.76 13.30 -27.74
N LYS A 389 -19.83 12.97 -29.04
CA LYS A 389 -18.69 13.05 -29.93
C LYS A 389 -18.91 14.25 -30.88
N ALA A 390 -17.87 15.01 -31.11
CA ALA A 390 -17.81 16.06 -32.10
C ALA A 390 -16.72 15.69 -33.12
N LEU A 391 -16.98 15.94 -34.37
CA LEU A 391 -15.98 15.78 -35.42
C LEU A 391 -16.05 16.95 -36.40
N ALA A 392 -14.89 17.36 -36.90
CA ALA A 392 -14.78 18.31 -37.99
C ALA A 392 -13.53 17.94 -38.81
N GLY A 393 -13.67 17.84 -40.13
CA GLY A 393 -12.52 17.41 -40.91
C GLY A 393 -12.73 17.48 -42.43
N LEU A 394 -11.61 17.32 -43.09
CA LEU A 394 -11.52 17.18 -44.54
C LEU A 394 -11.23 15.73 -44.87
N SER A 395 -11.92 15.20 -45.87
CA SER A 395 -11.60 13.89 -46.44
C SER A 395 -11.49 14.01 -47.94
N ASN A 396 -10.52 13.32 -48.51
CA ASN A 396 -10.30 13.18 -49.93
C ASN A 396 -10.41 11.71 -50.30
N VAL A 397 -11.24 11.41 -51.28
CA VAL A 397 -11.41 10.04 -51.80
C VAL A 397 -11.16 10.07 -53.29
N GLU A 398 -10.23 9.26 -53.74
CA GLU A 398 -9.90 9.03 -55.13
C GLU A 398 -10.16 7.56 -55.48
N ILE A 399 -10.96 7.30 -56.49
CA ILE A 399 -11.32 5.94 -56.93
C ILE A 399 -11.03 5.84 -58.41
N GLY A 400 -9.93 5.20 -58.79
CA GLY A 400 -9.54 4.97 -60.17
C GLY A 400 -9.51 6.26 -61.00
N ASN A 401 -10.32 6.34 -62.06
CA ASN A 401 -10.39 7.48 -62.95
C ASN A 401 -11.55 8.46 -62.62
N LEU A 402 -12.23 8.28 -61.47
CA LEU A 402 -13.30 9.21 -61.07
C LEU A 402 -12.71 10.55 -60.60
N PRO A 403 -13.45 11.66 -60.77
CA PRO A 403 -13.02 12.96 -60.26
C PRO A 403 -12.75 12.92 -58.76
N HIS A 404 -11.69 13.60 -58.31
CA HIS A 404 -11.40 13.75 -56.89
C HIS A 404 -12.60 14.29 -56.12
N SER A 405 -12.96 13.66 -55.04
CA SER A 405 -14.02 14.11 -54.15
C SER A 405 -13.41 14.58 -52.81
N SER A 406 -13.32 15.89 -52.64
CA SER A 406 -12.96 16.51 -51.38
C SER A 406 -14.22 16.93 -50.64
N SER A 407 -14.37 16.51 -49.40
CA SER A 407 -15.52 16.87 -48.58
C SER A 407 -15.10 17.40 -47.24
N PHE A 408 -15.80 18.44 -46.74
CA PHE A 408 -15.74 18.89 -45.37
C PHE A 408 -16.92 18.29 -44.62
N LEU A 409 -16.63 17.63 -43.50
CA LEU A 409 -17.63 17.05 -42.61
C LEU A 409 -17.49 17.68 -41.24
N ALA A 410 -18.57 18.21 -40.70
CA ALA A 410 -18.64 18.61 -39.29
C ALA A 410 -19.94 18.10 -38.67
N GLY A 411 -19.88 17.61 -37.47
CA GLY A 411 -21.06 17.04 -36.82
C GLY A 411 -20.90 16.87 -35.32
N LEU A 412 -22.05 16.86 -34.64
CA LEU A 412 -22.18 16.52 -33.20
C LEU A 412 -23.01 15.23 -33.12
N LEU A 413 -22.47 14.24 -32.44
CA LEU A 413 -23.02 12.88 -32.37
C LEU A 413 -23.26 12.50 -30.88
N PRO A 414 -24.40 12.88 -30.30
CA PRO A 414 -24.80 12.40 -29.00
C PRO A 414 -25.18 10.92 -29.11
N SER A 415 -24.73 10.12 -28.16
CA SER A 415 -25.06 8.68 -28.05
C SER A 415 -25.39 8.30 -26.60
N VAL A 416 -26.37 7.42 -26.45
CA VAL A 416 -26.74 6.82 -25.17
C VAL A 416 -26.60 5.31 -25.32
N SER A 417 -25.84 4.68 -24.44
CA SER A 417 -25.64 3.22 -24.41
C SER A 417 -26.11 2.67 -23.09
N LEU A 418 -27.06 1.73 -23.12
CA LEU A 418 -27.54 1.00 -21.94
C LEU A 418 -27.22 -0.48 -22.11
N PRO A 419 -26.42 -1.10 -21.22
CA PRO A 419 -26.15 -2.52 -21.27
C PRO A 419 -27.37 -3.33 -20.78
N ILE A 420 -28.07 -4.00 -21.72
CA ILE A 420 -29.26 -4.82 -21.40
C ILE A 420 -28.84 -6.25 -21.03
N PHE A 421 -27.91 -6.82 -21.78
CA PHE A 421 -27.37 -8.17 -21.54
C PHE A 421 -25.85 -8.17 -21.70
N THR A 422 -25.14 -8.60 -20.65
CA THR A 422 -23.68 -8.58 -20.59
C THR A 422 -23.07 -9.91 -20.22
N SER A 423 -23.83 -11.01 -20.38
CA SER A 423 -23.39 -12.38 -19.99
C SER A 423 -22.82 -12.47 -18.57
N GLY A 424 -23.32 -11.63 -17.64
CA GLY A 424 -22.88 -11.59 -16.26
C GLY A 424 -21.64 -10.73 -15.97
N THR A 425 -20.99 -10.12 -16.97
CA THR A 425 -19.75 -9.34 -16.80
C THR A 425 -19.90 -8.22 -15.77
N LEU A 426 -20.97 -7.41 -15.81
CA LEU A 426 -21.19 -6.34 -14.85
C LEU A 426 -21.41 -6.85 -13.44
N ARG A 427 -22.15 -7.95 -13.27
CA ARG A 427 -22.34 -8.59 -11.96
C ARG A 427 -21.03 -9.09 -11.39
N ALA A 428 -20.24 -9.79 -12.21
CA ALA A 428 -18.93 -10.29 -11.79
C ALA A 428 -17.98 -9.15 -11.42
N ASN A 429 -17.99 -8.03 -12.20
CA ASN A 429 -17.19 -6.86 -11.86
C ASN A 429 -17.64 -6.23 -10.53
N LEU A 430 -18.94 -6.06 -10.30
CA LEU A 430 -19.47 -5.54 -9.04
C LEU A 430 -19.10 -6.44 -7.88
N SER A 431 -19.36 -7.77 -7.99
CA SER A 431 -19.03 -8.74 -6.95
C SER A 431 -17.53 -8.75 -6.61
N ARG A 432 -16.67 -8.61 -7.62
CA ARG A 432 -15.24 -8.46 -7.42
C ARG A 432 -14.90 -7.19 -6.62
N LYS A 433 -15.54 -6.05 -6.92
CA LYS A 433 -15.33 -4.79 -6.19
C LYS A 433 -15.85 -4.85 -4.75
N GLU A 434 -16.96 -5.54 -4.53
CA GLU A 434 -17.50 -5.81 -3.19
C GLU A 434 -16.55 -6.70 -2.37
N ALA A 435 -16.00 -7.75 -2.97
CA ALA A 435 -15.00 -8.60 -2.32
C ALA A 435 -13.68 -7.85 -2.04
N GLU A 436 -13.22 -6.97 -2.94
CA GLU A 436 -12.07 -6.09 -2.70
C GLU A 436 -12.30 -5.12 -1.53
N PHE A 437 -13.54 -4.65 -1.33
CA PHE A 437 -13.92 -3.83 -0.18
C PHE A 437 -13.90 -4.66 1.12
N ASP A 438 -14.49 -5.86 1.11
CA ASP A 438 -14.52 -6.74 2.28
C ASP A 438 -13.12 -7.17 2.70
N GLU A 439 -12.24 -7.46 1.75
CA GLU A 439 -10.82 -7.73 2.00
C GLU A 439 -10.14 -6.54 2.70
N GLN A 440 -10.39 -5.32 2.21
CA GLN A 440 -9.82 -4.12 2.81
C GLN A 440 -10.38 -3.86 4.22
N ALA A 441 -11.66 -4.12 4.46
CA ALA A 441 -12.28 -4.03 5.78
C ALA A 441 -11.67 -5.03 6.76
N ALA A 442 -11.47 -6.27 6.32
CA ALA A 442 -10.80 -7.30 7.13
C ALA A 442 -9.33 -6.91 7.46
N ARG A 443 -8.60 -6.34 6.50
CA ARG A 443 -7.24 -5.81 6.71
C ARG A 443 -7.23 -4.66 7.71
N TYR A 444 -8.18 -3.72 7.59
CA TYR A 444 -8.33 -2.63 8.55
C TYR A 444 -8.58 -3.17 9.97
N ASN A 445 -9.54 -4.07 10.14
CA ASN A 445 -9.86 -4.68 11.43
C ASN A 445 -8.63 -5.40 12.03
N LYS A 446 -7.90 -6.18 11.23
CA LYS A 446 -6.64 -6.80 11.64
C LYS A 446 -5.63 -5.77 12.15
N ASN A 447 -5.47 -4.66 11.44
CA ASN A 447 -4.53 -3.61 11.83
C ASN A 447 -4.99 -2.90 13.10
N VAL A 448 -6.30 -2.71 13.32
CA VAL A 448 -6.86 -2.20 14.59
C VAL A 448 -6.49 -3.11 15.76
N TYR A 449 -6.73 -4.42 15.66
CA TYR A 449 -6.35 -5.36 16.72
C TYR A 449 -4.85 -5.41 16.94
N THR A 450 -4.03 -5.32 15.88
CA THR A 450 -2.58 -5.25 15.98
C THR A 450 -2.15 -3.98 16.72
N ALA A 451 -2.74 -2.83 16.39
CA ALA A 451 -2.45 -1.56 17.05
C ALA A 451 -2.81 -1.56 18.53
N LEU A 452 -3.96 -2.16 18.89
CA LEU A 452 -4.37 -2.32 20.29
C LEU A 452 -3.38 -3.20 21.08
N ARG A 453 -2.97 -4.33 20.48
CA ARG A 453 -1.97 -5.21 21.08
C ARG A 453 -0.63 -4.49 21.26
N GLU A 454 -0.14 -3.80 20.22
CA GLU A 454 1.12 -3.05 20.29
C GLU A 454 1.10 -1.97 21.38
N ALA A 455 -0.01 -1.26 21.51
CA ALA A 455 -0.17 -0.24 22.54
C ALA A 455 -0.23 -0.85 23.97
N ALA A 456 -0.93 -1.98 24.14
CA ALA A 456 -0.97 -2.71 25.41
C ALA A 456 0.42 -3.28 25.79
N ASP A 457 1.10 -3.89 24.80
CA ASP A 457 2.45 -4.43 24.97
C ASP A 457 3.45 -3.31 25.34
N ALA A 458 3.37 -2.14 24.68
CA ALA A 458 4.23 -0.99 24.94
C ALA A 458 4.03 -0.41 26.37
N LEU A 459 2.78 -0.34 26.85
CA LEU A 459 2.50 0.05 28.24
C LEU A 459 3.13 -0.93 29.24
N THR A 460 2.89 -2.22 29.04
CA THR A 460 3.43 -3.28 29.89
C THR A 460 4.97 -3.27 29.91
N GLN A 461 5.58 -3.10 28.72
CA GLN A 461 7.04 -3.01 28.59
C GLN A 461 7.60 -1.78 29.32
N TYR A 462 6.93 -0.63 29.22
CA TYR A 462 7.35 0.58 29.92
C TYR A 462 7.28 0.40 31.44
N GLU A 463 6.18 -0.11 31.98
CA GLU A 463 6.00 -0.35 33.42
C GLU A 463 7.03 -1.33 33.96
N THR A 464 7.25 -2.45 33.26
CA THR A 464 8.25 -3.47 33.61
C THR A 464 9.67 -2.89 33.58
N ALA A 465 10.02 -2.13 32.54
CA ALA A 465 11.33 -1.51 32.42
C ALA A 465 11.55 -0.43 33.52
N ALA A 466 10.51 0.33 33.85
CA ALA A 466 10.57 1.32 34.93
C ALA A 466 10.79 0.67 36.29
N ALA A 467 10.13 -0.47 36.56
CA ALA A 467 10.36 -1.26 37.76
C ALA A 467 11.82 -1.78 37.79
N ALA A 468 12.31 -2.36 36.71
CA ALA A 468 13.68 -2.86 36.60
C ALA A 468 14.74 -1.76 36.84
N VAL A 469 14.48 -0.52 36.38
CA VAL A 469 15.39 0.61 36.68
C VAL A 469 15.39 0.94 38.15
N ARG A 470 14.25 0.92 38.86
CA ARG A 470 14.19 1.16 40.30
C ARG A 470 14.99 0.11 41.07
N ASP A 471 14.74 -1.17 40.79
CA ASP A 471 15.39 -2.30 41.47
C ASP A 471 16.92 -2.27 41.22
N GLN A 472 17.34 -2.05 39.96
CA GLN A 472 18.76 -2.01 39.62
C GLN A 472 19.46 -0.76 40.19
N THR A 473 18.74 0.35 40.36
CA THR A 473 19.26 1.55 41.05
C THR A 473 19.56 1.24 42.52
N GLU A 474 18.66 0.55 43.21
CA GLU A 474 18.87 0.11 44.59
C GLU A 474 20.03 -0.87 44.69
N MET A 475 20.08 -1.91 43.83
CA MET A 475 21.21 -2.85 43.79
C MET A 475 22.54 -2.15 43.58
N THR A 476 22.60 -1.19 42.68
CA THR A 476 23.82 -0.40 42.41
C THR A 476 24.22 0.45 43.63
N ALA A 477 23.24 1.04 44.31
CA ALA A 477 23.50 1.82 45.52
C ALA A 477 24.05 0.93 46.68
N LEU A 478 23.52 -0.28 46.84
CA LEU A 478 24.01 -1.26 47.81
C LEU A 478 25.42 -1.74 47.45
N ALA A 479 25.70 -2.05 46.19
CA ALA A 479 27.03 -2.44 45.71
C ALA A 479 28.09 -1.34 46.00
N ARG A 480 27.73 -0.07 45.75
CA ARG A 480 28.61 1.06 46.11
C ARG A 480 28.89 1.17 47.60
N LYS A 481 27.88 0.95 48.47
CA LYS A 481 28.05 0.92 49.91
C LYS A 481 28.97 -0.23 50.34
N ASN A 482 28.79 -1.41 49.72
CA ASN A 482 29.64 -2.57 49.98
C ASN A 482 31.09 -2.31 49.57
N ALA A 483 31.34 -1.73 48.39
CA ALA A 483 32.69 -1.39 47.94
C ALA A 483 33.36 -0.33 48.84
N ALA A 484 32.62 0.66 49.33
CA ALA A 484 33.12 1.65 50.29
C ALA A 484 33.48 1.02 51.65
N ALA A 485 32.65 0.10 52.16
CA ALA A 485 32.94 -0.66 53.39
C ALA A 485 34.17 -1.56 53.22
N ALA A 486 34.29 -2.30 52.10
CA ALA A 486 35.46 -3.12 51.79
C ALA A 486 36.74 -2.28 51.69
N GLN A 487 36.66 -1.08 51.12
CA GLN A 487 37.78 -0.15 51.07
C GLN A 487 38.23 0.31 52.46
N SER A 488 37.27 0.63 53.33
CA SER A 488 37.56 1.06 54.72
C SER A 488 38.20 -0.06 55.52
N ARG A 489 37.73 -1.30 55.40
CA ARG A 489 38.28 -2.49 56.06
C ARG A 489 39.70 -2.80 55.56
N TYR A 490 39.91 -2.71 54.21
CA TYR A 490 41.26 -2.86 53.65
C TYR A 490 42.23 -1.80 54.19
N ARG A 491 41.82 -0.52 54.25
CA ARG A 491 42.64 0.55 54.81
C ARG A 491 42.97 0.37 56.31
N ALA A 492 42.06 -0.24 57.05
CA ALA A 492 42.24 -0.62 58.45
C ALA A 492 43.09 -1.91 58.66
N GLY A 493 43.50 -2.55 57.57
CA GLY A 493 44.25 -3.82 57.61
C GLY A 493 43.41 -5.03 58.01
N LEU A 494 42.09 -4.94 58.02
CA LEU A 494 41.16 -5.99 58.38
C LEU A 494 40.83 -6.97 57.22
N ASP A 495 40.93 -6.52 56.02
CA ASP A 495 40.67 -7.28 54.77
C ASP A 495 41.85 -7.17 53.80
N ASN A 496 41.97 -8.13 52.88
CA ASN A 496 42.94 -8.09 51.80
C ASN A 496 42.50 -7.18 50.65
N LYS A 497 43.47 -6.76 49.84
CA LYS A 497 43.20 -5.87 48.69
C LYS A 497 42.33 -6.57 47.61
N LEU A 498 42.37 -7.91 47.51
CA LEU A 498 41.60 -8.65 46.53
C LEU A 498 40.10 -8.56 46.78
N ASP A 499 39.66 -8.55 48.06
CA ASP A 499 38.26 -8.42 48.45
C ASP A 499 37.71 -7.03 48.11
N TRP A 500 38.51 -5.99 48.36
CA TRP A 500 38.15 -4.64 47.93
C TRP A 500 38.05 -4.51 46.40
N LEU A 501 39.02 -5.05 45.61
CA LEU A 501 38.97 -5.05 44.15
C LEU A 501 37.78 -5.84 43.62
N ALA A 502 37.39 -6.93 44.29
CA ALA A 502 36.20 -7.71 43.93
C ALA A 502 34.91 -6.89 44.13
N ALA A 503 34.76 -6.18 45.25
CA ALA A 503 33.61 -5.32 45.52
C ALA A 503 33.52 -4.14 44.56
N GLN A 504 34.65 -3.59 44.07
CA GLN A 504 34.69 -2.58 43.04
C GLN A 504 34.24 -3.16 41.68
N ASP A 505 34.70 -4.35 41.29
CA ASP A 505 34.28 -5.02 40.06
C ASP A 505 32.78 -5.30 40.06
N GLU A 506 32.22 -5.76 41.18
CA GLU A 506 30.78 -5.94 41.37
C GLU A 506 30.00 -4.63 41.19
N THR A 507 30.53 -3.50 41.73
CA THR A 507 29.92 -2.20 41.56
C THR A 507 29.86 -1.80 40.08
N LEU A 508 30.95 -1.96 39.32
CA LEU A 508 30.99 -1.65 37.87
C LEU A 508 30.07 -2.57 37.08
N GLN A 509 29.87 -3.83 37.49
CA GLN A 509 28.90 -4.75 36.89
C GLN A 509 27.46 -4.23 37.11
N ASN A 510 27.11 -3.86 38.35
CA ASN A 510 25.79 -3.31 38.67
C ASN A 510 25.53 -1.98 37.92
N GLU A 511 26.53 -1.13 37.78
CA GLU A 511 26.41 0.11 36.98
C GLU A 511 26.20 -0.18 35.51
N ALA A 512 26.83 -1.21 34.94
CA ALA A 512 26.58 -1.62 33.54
C ALA A 512 25.17 -2.18 33.37
N GLN A 513 24.67 -2.96 34.34
CA GLN A 513 23.29 -3.46 34.37
C GLN A 513 22.28 -2.32 34.48
N LEU A 514 22.54 -1.31 35.32
CA LEU A 514 21.71 -0.12 35.42
C LEU A 514 21.64 0.65 34.08
N ALA A 515 22.76 0.84 33.41
CA ALA A 515 22.78 1.47 32.09
C ALA A 515 21.94 0.70 31.04
N GLN A 516 22.00 -0.65 31.08
CA GLN A 516 21.16 -1.51 30.26
C GLN A 516 19.67 -1.38 30.59
N ALA A 517 19.31 -1.37 31.90
CA ALA A 517 17.93 -1.16 32.32
C ALA A 517 17.38 0.20 31.87
N GLN A 518 18.18 1.26 32.01
CA GLN A 518 17.84 2.60 31.55
C GLN A 518 17.67 2.66 30.01
N ALA A 519 18.52 1.95 29.26
CA ALA A 519 18.37 1.87 27.80
C ALA A 519 17.10 1.11 27.40
N LYS A 520 16.74 0.04 28.12
CA LYS A 520 15.47 -0.67 27.92
C LYS A 520 14.26 0.21 28.22
N LEU A 521 14.30 0.99 29.31
CA LEU A 521 13.25 1.96 29.64
C LEU A 521 13.10 3.01 28.52
N PHE A 522 14.20 3.54 28.01
CA PHE A 522 14.19 4.47 26.92
C PHE A 522 13.56 3.86 25.64
N THR A 523 13.94 2.63 25.29
CA THR A 523 13.37 1.92 24.14
C THR A 523 11.87 1.66 24.32
N ALA A 524 11.43 1.29 25.52
CA ALA A 524 10.02 1.12 25.84
C ALA A 524 9.25 2.45 25.78
N TRP A 525 9.86 3.56 26.20
CA TRP A 525 9.30 4.91 26.03
C TRP A 525 9.14 5.29 24.55
N LEU A 526 10.14 4.97 23.70
CA LEU A 526 10.04 5.17 22.24
C LEU A 526 8.89 4.33 21.65
N ALA A 527 8.82 3.05 22.02
CA ALA A 527 7.75 2.16 21.56
C ALA A 527 6.37 2.69 21.96
N LEU A 528 6.24 3.21 23.19
CA LEU A 528 5.01 3.81 23.68
C LEU A 528 4.61 5.04 22.86
N ASN A 529 5.54 5.97 22.60
CA ASN A 529 5.27 7.14 21.73
C ASN A 529 4.81 6.71 20.33
N THR A 530 5.45 5.72 19.74
CA THR A 530 5.13 5.24 18.39
C THR A 530 3.80 4.50 18.36
N ALA A 531 3.53 3.62 19.34
CA ALA A 531 2.28 2.86 19.43
C ALA A 531 1.05 3.77 19.56
N PHE A 532 1.22 4.96 20.16
CA PHE A 532 0.17 5.98 20.27
C PHE A 532 0.27 7.07 19.19
N GLY A 533 1.01 6.82 18.10
CA GLY A 533 1.01 7.62 16.88
C GLY A 533 1.95 8.81 16.86
N GLY A 534 2.81 9.00 17.91
CA GLY A 534 3.89 9.99 17.90
C GLY A 534 3.46 11.43 17.63
N GLY A 535 2.29 11.82 18.10
CA GLY A 535 1.77 13.19 17.91
C GLY A 535 1.13 13.45 16.55
N PHE A 536 0.86 12.41 15.78
CA PHE A 536 0.09 12.55 14.53
C PHE A 536 -1.34 13.01 14.84
N ALA A 537 -1.82 13.97 14.07
CA ALA A 537 -3.22 14.38 14.01
C ALA A 537 -3.65 14.32 12.54
N ALA A 538 -4.66 13.52 12.24
CA ALA A 538 -5.29 13.59 10.93
C ALA A 538 -5.97 14.96 10.79
N ASP A 539 -5.72 15.66 9.70
CA ASP A 539 -6.49 16.86 9.35
C ASP A 539 -7.96 16.47 9.25
N LYS A 540 -8.83 17.23 9.97
CA LYS A 540 -10.27 16.97 10.06
C LYS A 540 -11.00 17.28 8.76
#